data_9bb0137d7a04980245de7d3ed181bf97
#
_entry.id   9bb0137d7a04980245de7d3ed181bf97
#
_cell.length_a   1.000
_cell.length_b   1.000
_cell.length_c   1.000
_cell.angle_alpha   90.00
_cell.angle_beta   90.00
_cell.angle_gamma   90.00
#
_symmetry.space_group_name_H-M   'P 1'
#
loop_
_entity.id
_entity.type
_entity.pdbx_description
1 polymer ?
#
loop_
_entity_poly.entity_id
_entity_poly.type
_entity_poly.pdbx_seq_one_letter_code
_entity_poly.pdbx_strand_id
1 'polypeptide(L)'
;MLLQETGAGDLLTQAAAQGDLDEVKRLLHQERVHPDCLNRFGRTALQVMMFGSASIASELLKQGATVNIQDSYGITPVHDAARMGFLDTLQVLVQYAADINVPDASGSLPIHLAVREGHIPVIVYLAPRSNLQHRDREGQTPIQLAATLHPNLAAILEPYA
;
A
#
# COMPACT_ATOMS: atom_id res chain seq x y z
N MET A 1 1.08 5.57 -32.08
CA MET A 1 2.19 5.84 -31.73
C MET A 1 2.56 6.72 -30.53
N LEU A 2 3.02 7.96 -30.70
CA LEU A 2 3.42 8.76 -29.54
C LEU A 2 2.29 8.93 -28.52
N LEU A 3 1.06 9.16 -28.99
CA LEU A 3 -0.10 9.28 -28.10
C LEU A 3 -0.39 7.97 -27.36
N GLN A 4 -0.16 6.83 -27.99
CA GLN A 4 -0.32 5.54 -27.32
C GLN A 4 0.78 5.30 -26.30
N GLU A 5 2.01 5.68 -26.62
CA GLU A 5 3.13 5.54 -25.71
C GLU A 5 2.96 6.45 -24.49
N THR A 6 2.56 7.69 -24.70
CA THR A 6 2.35 8.64 -23.60
C THR A 6 1.05 8.38 -22.85
N GLY A 7 0.06 7.73 -23.52
CA GLY A 7 -1.23 7.45 -22.91
C GLY A 7 -1.36 6.10 -22.23
N ALA A 8 -0.42 5.17 -22.47
CA ALA A 8 -0.51 3.81 -21.91
C ALA A 8 -0.55 3.80 -20.39
N GLY A 9 0.33 4.58 -19.75
CA GLY A 9 0.35 4.72 -18.31
C GLY A 9 -0.92 5.38 -17.77
N ASP A 10 -1.43 6.39 -18.46
CA ASP A 10 -2.69 7.04 -18.10
C ASP A 10 -3.87 6.07 -18.18
N LEU A 11 -3.93 5.25 -19.23
CA LEU A 11 -5.00 4.26 -19.39
C LEU A 11 -4.96 3.21 -18.28
N LEU A 12 -3.79 2.67 -18.00
CA LEU A 12 -3.65 1.64 -16.97
C LEU A 12 -3.94 2.19 -15.58
N THR A 13 -3.40 3.36 -15.25
CA THR A 13 -3.64 3.97 -13.93
C THR A 13 -5.10 4.37 -13.75
N GLN A 14 -5.75 4.86 -14.81
CA GLN A 14 -7.17 5.18 -14.74
C GLN A 14 -8.01 3.94 -14.49
N ALA A 15 -7.77 2.86 -15.23
CA ALA A 15 -8.49 1.59 -15.06
C ALA A 15 -8.29 1.05 -13.62
N ALA A 16 -7.06 1.10 -13.12
CA ALA A 16 -6.74 0.66 -11.76
C ALA A 16 -7.44 1.52 -10.70
N ALA A 17 -7.44 2.84 -10.89
CA ALA A 17 -8.08 3.77 -9.95
C ALA A 17 -9.61 3.62 -9.94
N GLN A 18 -10.21 3.28 -11.08
CA GLN A 18 -11.64 3.06 -11.18
C GLN A 18 -12.10 1.68 -10.72
N GLY A 19 -11.16 0.79 -10.42
CA GLY A 19 -11.50 -0.58 -10.03
C GLY A 19 -11.94 -1.45 -11.20
N ASP A 20 -11.56 -1.10 -12.42
CA ASP A 20 -11.94 -1.83 -13.63
C ASP A 20 -10.95 -2.96 -13.91
N LEU A 21 -11.19 -4.10 -13.26
CA LEU A 21 -10.31 -5.26 -13.35
C LEU A 21 -10.17 -5.78 -14.79
N ASP A 22 -11.27 -5.82 -15.53
CA ASP A 22 -11.26 -6.34 -16.90
C ASP A 22 -10.39 -5.48 -17.81
N GLU A 23 -10.48 -4.16 -17.67
CA GLU A 23 -9.64 -3.24 -18.44
C GLU A 23 -8.18 -3.32 -18.02
N VAL A 24 -7.90 -3.46 -16.72
CA VAL A 24 -6.52 -3.69 -16.23
C VAL A 24 -5.94 -4.94 -16.88
N LYS A 25 -6.69 -6.04 -16.88
CA LYS A 25 -6.24 -7.29 -17.49
C LYS A 25 -6.01 -7.13 -18.99
N ARG A 26 -6.92 -6.44 -19.69
CA ARG A 26 -6.81 -6.21 -21.13
C ARG A 26 -5.53 -5.42 -21.46
N LEU A 27 -5.30 -4.35 -20.73
CA LEU A 27 -4.12 -3.50 -20.93
C LEU A 27 -2.81 -4.27 -20.65
N LEU A 28 -2.78 -5.06 -19.59
CA LEU A 28 -1.57 -5.82 -19.24
C LEU A 28 -1.31 -6.97 -20.19
N HIS A 29 -2.33 -7.73 -20.61
CA HIS A 29 -2.16 -8.97 -21.34
C HIS A 29 -2.27 -8.81 -22.85
N GLN A 30 -3.20 -7.98 -23.33
CA GLN A 30 -3.42 -7.79 -24.77
C GLN A 30 -2.61 -6.63 -25.34
N GLU A 31 -2.63 -5.50 -24.66
CA GLU A 31 -1.88 -4.31 -25.07
C GLU A 31 -0.44 -4.32 -24.56
N ARG A 32 -0.11 -5.25 -23.68
CA ARG A 32 1.23 -5.43 -23.12
C ARG A 32 1.81 -4.18 -22.48
N VAL A 33 0.94 -3.40 -21.82
CA VAL A 33 1.39 -2.24 -21.05
C VAL A 33 2.20 -2.74 -19.87
N HIS A 34 3.39 -2.15 -19.64
CA HIS A 34 4.21 -2.52 -18.50
C HIS A 34 3.48 -2.09 -17.22
N PRO A 35 3.41 -2.94 -16.19
CA PRO A 35 2.69 -2.60 -14.94
C PRO A 35 3.25 -1.37 -14.23
N ASP A 36 4.52 -1.04 -14.42
CA ASP A 36 5.15 0.15 -13.84
C ASP A 36 5.12 1.37 -14.76
N CYS A 37 4.36 1.32 -15.86
CA CYS A 37 4.23 2.45 -16.77
C CYS A 37 3.62 3.64 -16.04
N LEU A 38 4.31 4.78 -16.06
CA LEU A 38 3.91 5.96 -15.32
C LEU A 38 2.80 6.73 -16.06
N ASN A 39 1.89 7.29 -15.28
CA ASN A 39 0.92 8.24 -15.81
C ASN A 39 1.58 9.63 -15.91
N ARG A 40 0.81 10.62 -16.40
CA ARG A 40 1.28 12.00 -16.56
C ARG A 40 1.73 12.65 -15.25
N PHE A 41 1.32 12.10 -14.10
CA PHE A 41 1.68 12.60 -12.77
C PHE A 41 2.86 11.83 -12.16
N GLY A 42 3.51 10.95 -12.94
CA GLY A 42 4.66 10.18 -12.47
C GLY A 42 4.32 9.04 -11.51
N ARG A 43 3.09 8.52 -11.57
CA ARG A 43 2.64 7.45 -10.68
C ARG A 43 2.35 6.16 -11.42
N THR A 44 2.52 5.04 -10.75
CA THR A 44 2.19 3.71 -11.27
C THR A 44 0.75 3.33 -10.92
N ALA A 45 0.24 2.31 -11.61
CA ALA A 45 -1.09 1.77 -11.33
C ALA A 45 -1.22 1.26 -9.90
N LEU A 46 -0.16 0.64 -9.36
CA LEU A 46 -0.19 0.13 -8.00
C LEU A 46 -0.31 1.26 -6.96
N GLN A 47 0.27 2.43 -7.26
CA GLN A 47 0.17 3.60 -6.36
C GLN A 47 -1.22 4.22 -6.34
N VAL A 48 -1.94 4.19 -7.47
CA VAL A 48 -3.21 4.92 -7.62
C VAL A 48 -4.43 4.01 -7.65
N MET A 49 -4.25 2.70 -7.63
CA MET A 49 -5.35 1.74 -7.77
C MET A 49 -6.42 1.92 -6.69
N MET A 50 -7.59 1.37 -6.95
CA MET A 50 -8.62 1.24 -5.93
C MET A 50 -8.14 0.20 -4.91
N PHE A 51 -7.68 0.65 -3.75
CA PHE A 51 -7.05 -0.23 -2.75
C PHE A 51 -8.00 -1.26 -2.13
N GLY A 52 -9.29 -1.09 -2.30
CA GLY A 52 -10.27 -2.11 -1.94
C GLY A 52 -10.28 -3.32 -2.88
N SER A 53 -9.56 -3.28 -4.00
CA SER A 53 -9.52 -4.38 -4.96
C SER A 53 -8.20 -5.15 -4.85
N ALA A 54 -8.21 -6.20 -4.04
CA ALA A 54 -7.08 -7.12 -3.96
C ALA A 54 -6.79 -7.81 -5.31
N SER A 55 -7.83 -7.99 -6.13
CA SER A 55 -7.69 -8.60 -7.47
C SER A 55 -6.86 -7.74 -8.42
N ILE A 56 -7.04 -6.42 -8.39
CA ILE A 56 -6.23 -5.51 -9.21
C ILE A 56 -4.78 -5.52 -8.74
N ALA A 57 -4.55 -5.46 -7.44
CA ALA A 57 -3.20 -5.57 -6.88
C ALA A 57 -2.54 -6.86 -7.33
N SER A 58 -3.26 -7.98 -7.24
CA SER A 58 -2.74 -9.28 -7.65
C SER A 58 -2.37 -9.32 -9.13
N GLU A 59 -3.23 -8.78 -10.01
CA GLU A 59 -2.94 -8.74 -11.45
C GLU A 59 -1.70 -7.91 -11.77
N LEU A 60 -1.59 -6.73 -11.18
CA LEU A 60 -0.42 -5.87 -11.38
C LEU A 60 0.87 -6.55 -10.88
N LEU A 61 0.82 -7.15 -9.71
CA LEU A 61 1.99 -7.79 -9.09
C LEU A 61 2.41 -9.06 -9.83
N LYS A 62 1.45 -9.84 -10.33
CA LYS A 62 1.74 -11.01 -11.17
C LYS A 62 2.52 -10.61 -12.44
N GLN A 63 2.27 -9.43 -12.96
CA GLN A 63 2.94 -8.92 -14.15
C GLN A 63 4.24 -8.19 -13.84
N GLY A 64 4.65 -8.15 -12.59
CA GLY A 64 5.96 -7.59 -12.20
C GLY A 64 5.93 -6.15 -11.71
N ALA A 65 4.77 -5.65 -11.24
CA ALA A 65 4.71 -4.32 -10.65
C ALA A 65 5.67 -4.20 -9.47
N THR A 66 6.32 -3.04 -9.35
CA THR A 66 7.24 -2.76 -8.24
C THR A 66 6.44 -2.54 -6.96
N VAL A 67 6.52 -3.51 -6.04
CA VAL A 67 5.68 -3.53 -4.84
C VAL A 67 6.10 -2.48 -3.81
N ASN A 68 7.38 -2.16 -3.71
CA ASN A 68 7.92 -1.23 -2.70
C ASN A 68 8.18 0.17 -3.25
N ILE A 69 7.45 0.56 -4.29
CA ILE A 69 7.58 1.89 -4.84
C ILE A 69 7.17 2.95 -3.82
N GLN A 70 7.97 4.01 -3.70
CA GLN A 70 7.71 5.13 -2.79
C GLN A 70 7.37 6.38 -3.58
N ASP A 71 6.38 7.13 -3.12
CA ASP A 71 6.10 8.47 -3.65
C ASP A 71 7.03 9.51 -3.01
N SER A 72 6.81 10.80 -3.31
CA SER A 72 7.63 11.89 -2.79
C SER A 72 7.56 12.04 -1.25
N TYR A 73 6.56 11.43 -0.61
CA TYR A 73 6.41 11.41 0.85
C TYR A 73 6.88 10.09 1.46
N GLY A 74 7.57 9.25 0.69
CA GLY A 74 8.01 7.95 1.15
C GLY A 74 6.91 6.92 1.33
N ILE A 75 5.70 7.22 0.87
CA ILE A 75 4.54 6.34 1.01
C ILE A 75 4.64 5.18 0.00
N THR A 76 4.51 3.96 0.49
CA THR A 76 4.43 2.75 -0.34
C THR A 76 3.00 2.28 -0.45
N PRO A 77 2.68 1.37 -1.39
CA PRO A 77 1.34 0.79 -1.46
C PRO A 77 0.88 0.14 -0.15
N VAL A 78 1.79 -0.49 0.61
CA VAL A 78 1.41 -1.12 1.87
C VAL A 78 1.08 -0.09 2.95
N HIS A 79 1.68 1.10 2.90
CA HIS A 79 1.28 2.21 3.76
C HIS A 79 -0.18 2.60 3.47
N ASP A 80 -0.52 2.76 2.19
CA ASP A 80 -1.88 3.15 1.80
C ASP A 80 -2.91 2.09 2.18
N ALA A 81 -2.62 0.83 1.94
CA ALA A 81 -3.52 -0.26 2.31
C ALA A 81 -3.75 -0.30 3.82
N ALA A 82 -2.70 -0.10 4.61
CA ALA A 82 -2.79 -0.06 6.07
C ALA A 82 -3.61 1.14 6.56
N ARG A 83 -3.33 2.31 6.00
CA ARG A 83 -4.03 3.55 6.35
C ARG A 83 -5.53 3.46 6.05
N MET A 84 -5.89 2.81 4.95
CA MET A 84 -7.27 2.64 4.52
C MET A 84 -7.96 1.44 5.16
N GLY A 85 -7.23 0.52 5.76
CA GLY A 85 -7.79 -0.66 6.43
C GLY A 85 -8.12 -1.82 5.50
N PHE A 86 -7.54 -1.87 4.32
CA PHE A 86 -7.81 -2.95 3.34
C PHE A 86 -6.87 -4.14 3.57
N LEU A 87 -7.27 -5.01 4.48
CA LEU A 87 -6.46 -6.16 4.87
C LEU A 87 -6.17 -7.11 3.70
N ASP A 88 -7.18 -7.40 2.87
CA ASP A 88 -7.00 -8.34 1.75
C ASP A 88 -5.93 -7.83 0.77
N THR A 89 -5.99 -6.55 0.43
CA THR A 89 -5.00 -5.92 -0.44
C THR A 89 -3.63 -5.92 0.22
N LEU A 90 -3.57 -5.59 1.50
CA LEU A 90 -2.32 -5.60 2.26
C LEU A 90 -1.68 -6.98 2.26
N GLN A 91 -2.46 -8.03 2.46
CA GLN A 91 -1.97 -9.41 2.43
C GLN A 91 -1.41 -9.79 1.05
N VAL A 92 -2.07 -9.36 -0.03
CA VAL A 92 -1.56 -9.57 -1.39
C VAL A 92 -0.21 -8.87 -1.57
N LEU A 93 -0.09 -7.63 -1.13
CA LEU A 93 1.18 -6.89 -1.20
C LEU A 93 2.29 -7.63 -0.45
N VAL A 94 2.00 -8.14 0.74
CA VAL A 94 2.98 -8.90 1.53
C VAL A 94 3.37 -10.21 0.85
N GLN A 95 2.42 -10.89 0.19
CA GLN A 95 2.72 -12.10 -0.61
C GLN A 95 3.74 -11.82 -1.71
N TYR A 96 3.75 -10.61 -2.25
CA TYR A 96 4.70 -10.18 -3.28
C TYR A 96 5.88 -9.40 -2.69
N ALA A 97 6.22 -9.68 -1.44
CA ALA A 97 7.41 -9.18 -0.75
C ALA A 97 7.39 -7.68 -0.43
N ALA A 98 6.21 -7.12 -0.14
CA ALA A 98 6.14 -5.76 0.38
C ALA A 98 6.91 -5.67 1.71
N ASP A 99 7.74 -4.63 1.83
CA ASP A 99 8.44 -4.36 3.08
C ASP A 99 7.54 -3.54 3.99
N ILE A 100 7.12 -4.12 5.10
CA ILE A 100 6.22 -3.47 6.05
C ILE A 100 6.96 -2.65 7.11
N ASN A 101 8.29 -2.66 7.08
CA ASN A 101 9.13 -1.93 8.03
C ASN A 101 9.88 -0.75 7.39
N VAL A 102 9.36 -0.23 6.27
CA VAL A 102 9.89 0.97 5.62
C VAL A 102 9.15 2.18 6.19
N PRO A 103 9.86 3.16 6.78
CA PRO A 103 9.21 4.40 7.23
C PRO A 103 8.91 5.33 6.06
N ASP A 104 7.80 6.05 6.16
CA ASP A 104 7.52 7.17 5.27
C ASP A 104 8.26 8.43 5.74
N ALA A 105 7.99 9.58 5.09
CA ALA A 105 8.65 10.82 5.42
C ALA A 105 8.36 11.33 6.85
N SER A 106 7.26 10.86 7.47
CA SER A 106 6.95 11.16 8.87
C SER A 106 7.58 10.17 9.85
N GLY A 107 8.39 9.24 9.34
CA GLY A 107 8.98 8.17 10.14
C GLY A 107 8.00 7.06 10.48
N SER A 108 6.80 7.05 9.89
CA SER A 108 5.76 6.09 10.21
C SER A 108 5.90 4.81 9.40
N LEU A 109 5.83 3.67 10.09
CA LEU A 109 5.63 2.37 9.45
C LEU A 109 4.15 2.21 9.11
N PRO A 110 3.79 1.29 8.22
CA PRO A 110 2.38 1.00 7.93
C PRO A 110 1.54 0.76 9.19
N ILE A 111 2.10 0.09 10.21
CA ILE A 111 1.35 -0.16 11.45
C ILE A 111 1.04 1.13 12.21
N HIS A 112 1.91 2.14 12.16
CA HIS A 112 1.58 3.44 12.74
C HIS A 112 0.32 4.04 12.10
N LEU A 113 0.21 3.94 10.77
CA LEU A 113 -0.94 4.46 10.03
C LEU A 113 -2.22 3.70 10.37
N ALA A 114 -2.13 2.37 10.47
CA ALA A 114 -3.27 1.55 10.87
C ALA A 114 -3.75 1.89 12.28
N VAL A 115 -2.81 2.16 13.20
CA VAL A 115 -3.14 2.57 14.57
C VAL A 115 -3.84 3.92 14.58
N ARG A 116 -3.34 4.91 13.83
CA ARG A 116 -3.96 6.24 13.76
C ARG A 116 -5.41 6.16 13.31
N GLU A 117 -5.68 5.32 12.32
CA GLU A 117 -7.02 5.18 11.75
C GLU A 117 -7.88 4.12 12.47
N GLY A 118 -7.31 3.37 13.43
CA GLY A 118 -8.06 2.41 14.23
C GLY A 118 -8.46 1.13 13.49
N HIS A 119 -7.69 0.71 12.49
CA HIS A 119 -8.01 -0.48 11.69
C HIS A 119 -7.53 -1.76 12.38
N ILE A 120 -8.35 -2.29 13.26
CA ILE A 120 -8.00 -3.45 14.11
C ILE A 120 -7.55 -4.67 13.30
N PRO A 121 -8.27 -5.13 12.25
CA PRO A 121 -7.82 -6.30 11.50
C PRO A 121 -6.41 -6.15 10.91
N VAL A 122 -6.09 -4.96 10.41
CA VAL A 122 -4.76 -4.65 9.86
C VAL A 122 -3.72 -4.64 10.98
N ILE A 123 -4.04 -4.04 12.13
CA ILE A 123 -3.14 -3.99 13.29
C ILE A 123 -2.82 -5.41 13.77
N VAL A 124 -3.82 -6.27 13.90
CA VAL A 124 -3.64 -7.66 14.33
C VAL A 124 -2.72 -8.42 13.35
N TYR A 125 -2.90 -8.19 12.06
CA TYR A 125 -2.07 -8.83 11.03
C TYR A 125 -0.62 -8.31 11.08
N LEU A 126 -0.44 -7.00 11.20
CA LEU A 126 0.88 -6.37 11.14
C LEU A 126 1.69 -6.50 12.44
N ALA A 127 1.04 -6.60 13.59
CA ALA A 127 1.72 -6.57 14.88
C ALA A 127 2.85 -7.60 15.02
N PRO A 128 2.64 -8.90 14.71
CA PRO A 128 3.72 -9.90 14.83
C PRO A 128 4.79 -9.76 13.75
N ARG A 129 4.55 -8.96 12.71
CA ARG A 129 5.42 -8.80 11.54
C ARG A 129 6.18 -7.49 11.52
N SER A 130 5.81 -6.56 12.38
CA SER A 130 6.35 -5.19 12.36
C SER A 130 7.38 -4.98 13.46
N ASN A 131 8.30 -4.04 13.22
CA ASN A 131 9.23 -3.57 14.24
C ASN A 131 8.51 -2.61 15.19
N LEU A 132 7.99 -3.13 16.28
CA LEU A 132 7.21 -2.34 17.25
C LEU A 132 8.07 -1.42 18.13
N GLN A 133 9.39 -1.47 17.97
CA GLN A 133 10.32 -0.56 18.64
C GLN A 133 10.61 0.69 17.80
N HIS A 134 10.17 0.71 16.55
CA HIS A 134 10.42 1.85 15.65
C HIS A 134 9.62 3.06 16.10
N ARG A 135 10.30 4.20 16.17
CA ARG A 135 9.71 5.48 16.55
C ARG A 135 9.50 6.34 15.32
N ASP A 136 8.33 6.97 15.23
CA ASP A 136 8.07 7.97 14.20
C ASP A 136 8.82 9.28 14.53
N ARG A 137 8.62 10.32 13.72
CA ARG A 137 9.30 11.61 13.92
C ARG A 137 8.92 12.30 15.23
N GLU A 138 7.77 11.96 15.78
CA GLU A 138 7.34 12.49 17.07
C GLU A 138 7.87 11.65 18.24
N GLY A 139 8.69 10.63 17.94
CA GLY A 139 9.31 9.78 18.93
C GLY A 139 8.41 8.69 19.46
N GLN A 140 7.29 8.38 18.80
CA GLN A 140 6.33 7.40 19.28
C GLN A 140 6.47 6.06 18.57
N THR A 141 6.50 4.99 19.35
CA THR A 141 6.33 3.62 18.85
C THR A 141 4.84 3.38 18.55
N PRO A 142 4.50 2.32 17.79
CA PRO A 142 3.09 2.00 17.55
C PRO A 142 2.27 1.85 18.85
N ILE A 143 2.84 1.26 19.90
CA ILE A 143 2.14 1.10 21.18
C ILE A 143 1.91 2.45 21.86
N GLN A 144 2.92 3.31 21.88
CA GLN A 144 2.80 4.64 22.47
C GLN A 144 1.76 5.47 21.74
N LEU A 145 1.74 5.38 20.41
CA LEU A 145 0.74 6.05 19.59
C LEU A 145 -0.67 5.52 19.88
N ALA A 146 -0.82 4.20 20.00
CA ALA A 146 -2.08 3.57 20.35
C ALA A 146 -2.58 4.02 21.74
N ALA A 147 -1.68 4.05 22.72
CA ALA A 147 -2.02 4.49 24.07
C ALA A 147 -2.55 5.92 24.10
N THR A 148 -2.02 6.79 23.22
CA THR A 148 -2.45 8.19 23.13
C THR A 148 -3.80 8.34 22.43
N LEU A 149 -3.98 7.65 21.30
CA LEU A 149 -5.16 7.86 20.43
C LEU A 149 -6.31 6.89 20.71
N HIS A 150 -5.97 5.62 20.96
CA HIS A 150 -6.93 4.53 21.10
C HIS A 150 -6.41 3.57 22.17
N PRO A 151 -6.61 3.87 23.47
CA PRO A 151 -5.98 3.06 24.55
C PRO A 151 -6.31 1.56 24.47
N ASN A 152 -7.47 1.19 23.96
CA ASN A 152 -7.83 -0.22 23.80
C ASN A 152 -6.96 -0.95 22.79
N LEU A 153 -6.40 -0.23 21.81
CA LEU A 153 -5.51 -0.82 20.81
C LEU A 153 -4.12 -1.14 21.37
N ALA A 154 -3.70 -0.42 22.39
CA ALA A 154 -2.41 -0.70 23.04
C ALA A 154 -2.38 -2.13 23.60
N ALA A 155 -3.50 -2.59 24.16
CA ALA A 155 -3.61 -3.95 24.70
C ALA A 155 -3.46 -5.01 23.59
N ILE A 156 -3.87 -4.72 22.36
CA ILE A 156 -3.71 -5.63 21.23
C ILE A 156 -2.23 -5.78 20.86
N LEU A 157 -1.48 -4.69 20.98
CA LEU A 157 -0.07 -4.66 20.59
C LEU A 157 0.89 -5.20 21.65
N GLU A 158 0.51 -5.10 22.93
CA GLU A 158 1.38 -5.49 24.06
C GLU A 158 1.99 -6.89 23.93
N PRO A 159 1.24 -7.94 23.51
CA PRO A 159 1.82 -9.28 23.41
C PRO A 159 2.99 -9.38 22.44
N TYR A 160 3.13 -8.45 21.53
CA TYR A 160 4.15 -8.47 20.47
C TYR A 160 5.30 -7.48 20.72
N ALA A 161 5.19 -6.69 21.75
CA ALA A 161 6.18 -5.65 22.04
C ALA A 161 7.44 -6.20 22.71
#